data_394ebf733016444dbd8a31c0e9945b3b
#
_entry.id   394ebf733016444dbd8a31c0e9945b3b
#
_cell.length_a   1.000
_cell.length_b   1.000
_cell.length_c   1.000
_cell.angle_alpha   90.00
_cell.angle_beta   90.00
_cell.angle_gamma   90.00
#
_symmetry.space_group_name_H-M   'P 1'
#
loop_
_entity.id
_entity.type
_entity.pdbx_description
1 polymer ?
#
loop_
_entity_poly.entity_id
_entity_poly.type
_entity_poly.pdbx_seq_one_letter_code
_entity_poly.pdbx_strand_id
1 'polypeptide(L)'
;MELIWKELPGERIIYTGVSQGTVEGGIPLPEGRSAKEILSYTGEVAISSSSAREGEIAIEGVVRIDLICMDDKVFAFTSSAPFTHRIAADGVREGMRAEVRSALQSLEINKGEGGITLNAVADINAMVTASGGAKVLDGISGIEDGEQQRQEMTLYERAGESRGSFRLREEIEAPFATEVLYSEVHGALRDVSPGKDGICLEG
;
A
#
# COMPACT_ATOMS: atom_id res chain seq x y z
N MET A 1 3.14 2.00 51.51
CA MET A 1 3.00 1.27 50.24
C MET A 1 3.10 2.25 49.10
N GLU A 2 4.07 2.09 48.22
CA GLU A 2 4.29 2.95 47.07
C GLU A 2 4.39 2.07 45.81
N LEU A 3 3.68 2.46 44.74
CA LEU A 3 3.68 1.78 43.44
C LEU A 3 4.75 2.40 42.55
N ILE A 4 5.66 1.56 42.09
CA ILE A 4 6.75 1.97 41.20
C ILE A 4 6.31 1.65 39.77
N TRP A 5 6.16 2.70 38.97
CA TRP A 5 5.74 2.58 37.57
C TRP A 5 6.91 2.75 36.63
N LYS A 6 6.96 1.91 35.59
CA LYS A 6 7.92 2.04 34.50
C LYS A 6 7.16 2.36 33.22
N GLU A 7 7.67 3.30 32.44
CA GLU A 7 7.14 3.61 31.12
C GLU A 7 7.90 2.79 30.08
N LEU A 8 7.18 1.99 29.31
CA LEU A 8 7.72 1.20 28.20
C LEU A 8 7.40 1.93 26.92
N PRO A 9 8.41 2.26 26.10
CA PRO A 9 8.16 2.83 24.77
C PRO A 9 7.45 1.81 23.88
N GLY A 10 6.64 2.28 22.95
CA GLY A 10 5.95 1.42 22.00
C GLY A 10 5.10 2.20 21.03
N GLU A 11 4.56 1.49 20.05
CA GLU A 11 3.54 2.00 19.15
C GLU A 11 2.19 1.41 19.54
N ARG A 12 1.15 2.23 19.48
CA ARG A 12 -0.22 1.81 19.72
C ARG A 12 -1.02 1.94 18.44
N ILE A 13 -1.73 0.88 18.09
CA ILE A 13 -2.69 0.92 17.00
C ILE A 13 -3.90 1.75 17.46
N ILE A 14 -4.20 2.81 16.73
CA ILE A 14 -5.33 3.70 16.97
C ILE A 14 -6.52 3.28 16.12
N TYR A 15 -6.25 2.89 14.87
CA TYR A 15 -7.28 2.52 13.92
C TYR A 15 -6.81 1.41 13.00
N THR A 16 -7.71 0.50 12.68
CA THR A 16 -7.59 -0.44 11.56
C THR A 16 -8.93 -0.52 10.86
N GLY A 17 -8.93 -0.52 9.55
CA GLY A 17 -10.17 -0.62 8.79
C GLY A 17 -9.94 -0.92 7.32
N VAL A 18 -11.03 -1.35 6.70
CA VAL A 18 -11.11 -1.61 5.26
C VAL A 18 -12.17 -0.70 4.68
N SER A 19 -11.90 -0.11 3.53
CA SER A 19 -12.83 0.72 2.77
C SER A 19 -12.72 0.40 1.29
N GLN A 20 -13.77 0.69 0.53
CA GLN A 20 -13.76 0.57 -0.92
C GLN A 20 -13.77 1.95 -1.56
N GLY A 21 -12.90 2.14 -2.54
CA GLY A 21 -12.87 3.33 -3.38
C GLY A 21 -13.26 2.99 -4.81
N THR A 22 -14.13 3.81 -5.40
CA THR A 22 -14.49 3.71 -6.83
C THR A 22 -13.76 4.78 -7.61
N VAL A 23 -13.20 4.41 -8.75
CA VAL A 23 -12.50 5.31 -9.67
C VAL A 23 -13.15 5.21 -11.03
N GLU A 24 -13.74 6.31 -11.49
CA GLU A 24 -14.39 6.41 -12.78
C GLU A 24 -13.75 7.52 -13.61
N GLY A 25 -13.62 7.30 -14.92
CA GLY A 25 -13.04 8.32 -15.77
C GLY A 25 -12.91 7.91 -17.23
N GLY A 26 -12.54 8.88 -18.07
CA GLY A 26 -12.18 8.64 -19.46
C GLY A 26 -10.70 8.26 -19.58
N ILE A 27 -10.41 7.33 -20.47
CA ILE A 27 -9.06 6.92 -20.83
C ILE A 27 -8.68 7.64 -22.13
N PRO A 28 -7.74 8.59 -22.09
CA PRO A 28 -7.28 9.25 -23.29
C PRO A 28 -6.51 8.27 -24.19
N LEU A 29 -6.86 8.24 -25.46
CA LEU A 29 -6.08 7.50 -26.44
C LEU A 29 -4.80 8.28 -26.81
N PRO A 30 -3.74 7.58 -27.22
CA PRO A 30 -2.55 8.22 -27.77
C PRO A 30 -2.90 9.07 -29.00
N GLU A 31 -2.15 10.14 -29.21
CA GLU A 31 -2.38 11.06 -30.31
C GLU A 31 -2.39 10.37 -31.68
N GLY A 32 -3.39 10.68 -32.47
CA GLY A 32 -3.59 10.09 -33.81
C GLY A 32 -4.03 8.63 -33.82
N ARG A 33 -4.39 8.07 -32.68
CA ARG A 33 -4.93 6.70 -32.57
C ARG A 33 -6.44 6.73 -32.34
N SER A 34 -7.09 5.71 -32.90
CA SER A 34 -8.46 5.33 -32.55
C SER A 34 -8.46 3.89 -32.06
N ALA A 35 -9.41 3.49 -31.27
CA ALA A 35 -9.58 2.12 -30.85
C ALA A 35 -10.89 1.59 -31.45
N LYS A 36 -10.82 0.74 -32.44
CA LYS A 36 -12.01 0.03 -32.99
C LYS A 36 -12.46 -1.03 -32.01
N GLU A 37 -11.52 -1.71 -31.38
CA GLU A 37 -11.76 -2.80 -30.44
C GLU A 37 -10.73 -2.78 -29.32
N ILE A 38 -11.14 -3.17 -28.10
CA ILE A 38 -10.25 -3.43 -26.97
C ILE A 38 -10.05 -4.94 -26.91
N LEU A 39 -8.82 -5.39 -27.14
CA LEU A 39 -8.47 -6.81 -27.17
C LEU A 39 -8.16 -7.36 -25.77
N SER A 40 -7.49 -6.58 -24.95
CA SER A 40 -7.13 -6.97 -23.59
C SER A 40 -6.82 -5.74 -22.76
N TYR A 41 -6.99 -5.86 -21.45
CA TYR A 41 -6.56 -4.86 -20.49
C TYR A 41 -6.20 -5.50 -19.15
N THR A 42 -5.27 -4.87 -18.46
CA THR A 42 -4.93 -5.16 -17.06
C THR A 42 -4.82 -3.85 -16.29
N GLY A 43 -4.87 -3.94 -14.97
CA GLY A 43 -4.71 -2.74 -14.16
C GLY A 43 -4.19 -3.05 -12.76
N GLU A 44 -3.60 -2.03 -12.16
CA GLU A 44 -3.13 -2.05 -10.78
C GLU A 44 -3.49 -0.75 -10.07
N VAL A 45 -3.62 -0.81 -8.74
CA VAL A 45 -3.82 0.35 -7.89
C VAL A 45 -2.55 0.62 -7.11
N ALA A 46 -2.04 1.84 -7.20
CA ALA A 46 -0.90 2.30 -6.42
C ALA A 46 -1.28 3.48 -5.53
N ILE A 47 -0.93 3.41 -4.25
CA ILE A 47 -1.07 4.52 -3.31
C ILE A 47 0.15 5.43 -3.46
N SER A 48 -0.09 6.69 -3.79
CA SER A 48 0.93 7.72 -3.93
C SER A 48 1.26 8.39 -2.60
N SER A 49 0.23 8.67 -1.81
CA SER A 49 0.38 9.26 -0.47
C SER A 49 -0.74 8.83 0.47
N SER A 50 -0.44 8.80 1.77
CA SER A 50 -1.42 8.65 2.83
C SER A 50 -1.05 9.54 4.01
N SER A 51 -2.04 10.18 4.62
CA SER A 51 -1.84 11.04 5.77
C SER A 51 -2.98 10.92 6.78
N ALA A 52 -2.61 10.87 8.06
CA ALA A 52 -3.54 10.97 9.17
C ALA A 52 -3.91 12.44 9.39
N ARG A 53 -5.21 12.71 9.46
CA ARG A 53 -5.79 14.01 9.81
C ARG A 53 -6.75 13.85 10.97
N GLU A 54 -7.30 14.94 11.49
CA GLU A 54 -8.26 14.87 12.59
C GLU A 54 -9.51 14.10 12.16
N GLY A 55 -9.72 12.91 12.74
CA GLY A 55 -10.87 12.04 12.49
C GLY A 55 -10.90 11.33 11.13
N GLU A 56 -9.85 11.45 10.30
CA GLU A 56 -9.83 10.84 8.97
C GLU A 56 -8.43 10.42 8.51
N ILE A 57 -8.40 9.52 7.54
CA ILE A 57 -7.21 9.18 6.76
C ILE A 57 -7.44 9.68 5.34
N ALA A 58 -6.59 10.60 4.87
CA ALA A 58 -6.61 11.07 3.49
C ALA A 58 -5.63 10.28 2.66
N ILE A 59 -6.06 9.82 1.49
CA ILE A 59 -5.35 8.91 0.61
C ILE A 59 -5.37 9.49 -0.81
N GLU A 60 -4.22 9.49 -1.46
CA GLU A 60 -4.09 9.78 -2.88
C GLU A 60 -3.47 8.57 -3.58
N GLY A 61 -3.95 8.25 -4.73
CA GLY A 61 -3.49 7.12 -5.50
C GLY A 61 -3.76 7.25 -6.98
N VAL A 62 -3.36 6.23 -7.71
CA VAL A 62 -3.54 6.12 -9.14
C VAL A 62 -3.93 4.70 -9.51
N VAL A 63 -4.90 4.55 -10.38
CA VAL A 63 -5.16 3.31 -11.12
C VAL A 63 -4.38 3.37 -12.41
N ARG A 64 -3.37 2.50 -12.56
CA ARG A 64 -2.64 2.32 -13.80
C ARG A 64 -3.31 1.24 -14.62
N ILE A 65 -3.41 1.44 -15.93
CA ILE A 65 -4.11 0.54 -16.84
C ILE A 65 -3.24 0.35 -18.06
N ASP A 66 -3.02 -0.90 -18.42
CA ASP A 66 -2.37 -1.28 -19.66
C ASP A 66 -3.42 -1.85 -20.60
N LEU A 67 -3.51 -1.30 -21.80
CA LEU A 67 -4.50 -1.67 -22.80
C LEU A 67 -3.81 -2.16 -24.07
N ILE A 68 -4.39 -3.21 -24.65
CA ILE A 68 -4.11 -3.66 -26.01
C ILE A 68 -5.36 -3.43 -26.85
N CYS A 69 -5.24 -2.57 -27.83
CA CYS A 69 -6.34 -2.17 -28.69
C CYS A 69 -6.03 -2.48 -30.17
N MET A 70 -7.09 -2.55 -30.96
CA MET A 70 -7.01 -2.68 -32.40
C MET A 70 -7.65 -1.47 -33.08
N ASP A 71 -6.93 -0.92 -34.03
CA ASP A 71 -7.42 0.02 -35.02
C ASP A 71 -7.23 -0.60 -36.41
N ASP A 72 -6.34 -0.08 -37.24
CA ASP A 72 -5.87 -0.77 -38.46
C ASP A 72 -4.75 -1.78 -38.13
N LYS A 73 -4.09 -1.59 -37.00
CA LYS A 73 -3.09 -2.50 -36.43
C LYS A 73 -3.31 -2.62 -34.92
N VAL A 74 -2.82 -3.70 -34.35
CA VAL A 74 -2.77 -3.87 -32.90
C VAL A 74 -1.74 -2.90 -32.32
N PHE A 75 -2.09 -2.25 -31.23
CA PHE A 75 -1.19 -1.38 -30.46
C PHE A 75 -1.50 -1.49 -28.98
N ALA A 76 -0.48 -1.22 -28.17
CA ALA A 76 -0.61 -1.17 -26.72
C ALA A 76 -0.24 0.21 -26.19
N PHE A 77 -0.85 0.60 -25.08
CA PHE A 77 -0.51 1.81 -24.37
C PHE A 77 -0.90 1.71 -22.90
N THR A 78 -0.21 2.51 -22.08
CA THR A 78 -0.51 2.63 -20.65
C THR A 78 -1.23 3.95 -20.42
N SER A 79 -2.24 3.91 -19.58
CA SER A 79 -2.94 5.10 -19.08
C SER A 79 -3.02 5.05 -17.55
N SER A 80 -3.41 6.18 -16.95
CA SER A 80 -3.58 6.26 -15.50
C SER A 80 -4.71 7.19 -15.13
N ALA A 81 -5.47 6.81 -14.09
CA ALA A 81 -6.53 7.59 -13.51
C ALA A 81 -6.20 7.90 -12.05
N PRO A 82 -5.94 9.18 -11.69
CA PRO A 82 -5.72 9.57 -10.30
C PRO A 82 -7.02 9.51 -9.51
N PHE A 83 -6.90 9.19 -8.22
CA PHE A 83 -8.03 9.23 -7.30
C PHE A 83 -7.63 9.75 -5.94
N THR A 84 -8.61 10.26 -5.21
CA THR A 84 -8.50 10.58 -3.80
C THR A 84 -9.57 9.82 -3.03
N HIS A 85 -9.21 9.32 -1.84
CA HIS A 85 -10.14 8.62 -0.98
C HIS A 85 -9.97 9.08 0.46
N ARG A 86 -11.06 9.08 1.24
CA ARG A 86 -11.04 9.44 2.66
C ARG A 86 -11.73 8.36 3.47
N ILE A 87 -11.09 7.96 4.54
CA ILE A 87 -11.62 6.98 5.48
C ILE A 87 -11.87 7.71 6.79
N ALA A 88 -13.13 7.74 7.25
CA ALA A 88 -13.44 8.21 8.59
C ALA A 88 -12.82 7.29 9.64
N ALA A 89 -12.05 7.84 10.57
CA ALA A 89 -11.22 7.08 11.49
C ALA A 89 -11.20 7.76 12.88
N ASP A 90 -12.09 7.32 13.74
CA ASP A 90 -12.22 7.87 15.09
C ASP A 90 -10.93 7.72 15.90
N GLY A 91 -10.54 8.79 16.59
CA GLY A 91 -9.34 8.85 17.41
C GLY A 91 -8.04 9.09 16.63
N VAL A 92 -8.09 9.12 15.31
CA VAL A 92 -6.94 9.51 14.47
C VAL A 92 -6.74 11.01 14.56
N ARG A 93 -5.47 11.44 14.63
CA ARG A 93 -5.06 12.84 14.70
C ARG A 93 -3.89 13.09 13.75
N GLU A 94 -3.69 14.34 13.45
CA GLU A 94 -2.53 14.79 12.66
C GLU A 94 -1.21 14.38 13.33
N GLY A 95 -0.25 13.98 12.51
CA GLY A 95 1.06 13.50 12.96
C GLY A 95 1.12 12.03 13.35
N MET A 96 -0.02 11.32 13.40
CA MET A 96 -0.03 9.86 13.50
C MET A 96 0.42 9.23 12.19
N ARG A 97 0.93 8.00 12.26
CA ARG A 97 1.41 7.28 11.09
C ARG A 97 0.27 6.48 10.46
N ALA A 98 -0.02 6.76 9.21
CA ALA A 98 -0.97 6.01 8.40
C ALA A 98 -0.23 5.07 7.44
N GLU A 99 -0.50 3.79 7.54
CA GLU A 99 -0.07 2.76 6.59
C GLU A 99 -1.28 2.31 5.79
N VAL A 100 -1.19 2.40 4.46
CA VAL A 100 -2.28 2.06 3.56
C VAL A 100 -1.79 1.08 2.51
N ARG A 101 -2.59 0.04 2.29
CA ARG A 101 -2.41 -0.93 1.21
C ARG A 101 -3.66 -0.98 0.38
N SER A 102 -3.51 -1.17 -0.91
CA SER A 102 -4.62 -1.27 -1.84
C SER A 102 -4.50 -2.52 -2.70
N ALA A 103 -5.65 -3.03 -3.12
CA ALA A 103 -5.77 -4.08 -4.10
C ALA A 103 -6.92 -3.75 -5.05
N LEU A 104 -6.73 -3.99 -6.33
CA LEU A 104 -7.79 -3.84 -7.32
C LEU A 104 -8.77 -5.01 -7.15
N GLN A 105 -10.04 -4.71 -6.86
CA GLN A 105 -11.10 -5.69 -6.72
C GLN A 105 -11.77 -5.98 -8.07
N SER A 106 -12.06 -4.93 -8.81
CA SER A 106 -12.64 -5.05 -10.16
C SER A 106 -12.14 -3.94 -11.06
N LEU A 107 -12.09 -4.24 -12.35
CA LEU A 107 -11.73 -3.31 -13.40
C LEU A 107 -12.61 -3.57 -14.61
N GLU A 108 -13.33 -2.56 -15.04
CA GLU A 108 -14.15 -2.59 -16.22
C GLU A 108 -13.72 -1.47 -17.17
N ILE A 109 -13.42 -1.84 -18.38
CA ILE A 109 -13.08 -0.91 -19.46
C ILE A 109 -14.13 -1.02 -20.54
N ASN A 110 -14.82 0.06 -20.80
CA ASN A 110 -15.88 0.10 -21.79
C ASN A 110 -15.54 1.09 -22.91
N LYS A 111 -15.85 0.69 -24.13
CA LYS A 111 -15.78 1.56 -25.29
C LYS A 111 -17.18 2.05 -25.62
N GLY A 112 -17.34 3.36 -25.68
CA GLY A 112 -18.57 4.05 -26.09
C GLY A 112 -18.33 5.02 -27.25
N GLU A 113 -19.39 5.72 -27.66
CA GLU A 113 -19.29 6.78 -28.69
C GLU A 113 -18.36 7.92 -28.28
N GLY A 114 -18.22 8.18 -26.97
CA GLY A 114 -17.36 9.23 -26.41
C GLY A 114 -15.91 8.82 -26.13
N GLY A 115 -15.50 7.59 -26.48
CA GLY A 115 -14.17 7.09 -26.20
C GLY A 115 -14.14 5.87 -25.26
N ILE A 116 -13.02 5.67 -24.61
CA ILE A 116 -12.84 4.58 -23.64
C ILE A 116 -13.10 5.12 -22.23
N THR A 117 -13.87 4.38 -21.45
CA THR A 117 -14.16 4.70 -20.05
C THR A 117 -13.67 3.60 -19.12
N LEU A 118 -13.26 4.01 -17.93
CA LEU A 118 -12.80 3.18 -16.82
C LEU A 118 -13.83 3.20 -15.72
N ASN A 119 -14.10 2.04 -15.14
CA ASN A 119 -14.71 1.88 -13.83
C ASN A 119 -13.88 0.86 -13.04
N ALA A 120 -13.28 1.28 -11.95
CA ALA A 120 -12.46 0.45 -11.09
C ALA A 120 -12.92 0.53 -9.64
N VAL A 121 -12.90 -0.60 -8.96
CA VAL A 121 -13.14 -0.69 -7.50
C VAL A 121 -11.86 -1.19 -6.84
N ALA A 122 -11.40 -0.45 -5.86
CA ALA A 122 -10.21 -0.78 -5.07
C ALA A 122 -10.57 -1.05 -3.61
N ASP A 123 -10.09 -2.15 -3.06
CA ASP A 123 -10.09 -2.38 -1.63
C ASP A 123 -8.88 -1.65 -1.01
N ILE A 124 -9.15 -0.88 0.03
CA ILE A 124 -8.18 -0.05 0.72
C ILE A 124 -8.13 -0.47 2.18
N ASN A 125 -7.01 -1.04 2.59
CA ASN A 125 -6.73 -1.42 3.97
C ASN A 125 -5.89 -0.35 4.63
N ALA A 126 -6.35 0.22 5.73
CA ALA A 126 -5.65 1.26 6.44
C ALA A 126 -5.38 0.88 7.90
N MET A 127 -4.19 1.20 8.37
CA MET A 127 -3.80 1.10 9.78
C MET A 127 -3.16 2.42 10.20
N VAL A 128 -3.57 2.93 11.36
CA VAL A 128 -2.94 4.11 11.95
C VAL A 128 -2.34 3.76 13.29
N THR A 129 -1.09 4.15 13.47
CA THR A 129 -0.36 4.00 14.73
C THR A 129 0.06 5.35 15.29
N ALA A 130 0.13 5.43 16.60
CA ALA A 130 0.70 6.57 17.32
C ALA A 130 1.85 6.09 18.21
N SER A 131 2.89 6.92 18.30
CA SER A 131 3.90 6.72 19.32
C SER A 131 3.27 6.86 20.69
N GLY A 132 3.54 5.93 21.57
CA GLY A 132 2.99 5.92 22.90
C GLY A 132 3.73 4.93 23.78
N GLY A 133 3.71 5.17 25.08
CA GLY A 133 4.24 4.24 26.07
C GLY A 133 3.10 3.56 26.81
N ALA A 134 3.34 2.35 27.27
CA ALA A 134 2.52 1.70 28.28
C ALA A 134 3.15 1.90 29.67
N LYS A 135 2.36 2.35 30.64
CA LYS A 135 2.81 2.35 32.03
C LYS A 135 2.54 0.98 32.64
N VAL A 136 3.58 0.33 33.07
CA VAL A 136 3.50 -0.98 33.74
C VAL A 136 3.94 -0.84 35.18
N LEU A 137 3.36 -1.61 36.06
CA LEU A 137 3.78 -1.68 37.45
C LEU A 137 5.10 -2.48 37.52
N ASP A 138 6.18 -1.82 37.82
CA ASP A 138 7.53 -2.41 37.93
C ASP A 138 7.81 -2.96 39.34
N GLY A 139 7.16 -2.40 40.34
CA GLY A 139 7.35 -2.85 41.70
C GLY A 139 6.43 -2.16 42.72
N ILE A 140 6.47 -2.67 43.92
CA ILE A 140 5.76 -2.13 45.08
C ILE A 140 6.79 -2.03 46.20
N SER A 141 6.86 -0.89 46.85
CA SER A 141 7.73 -0.68 48.04
C SER A 141 6.90 -0.43 49.31
N GLY A 142 7.50 -0.67 50.52
CA GLY A 142 6.86 -0.43 51.78
C GLY A 142 5.80 -1.49 52.18
N ILE A 143 5.97 -2.73 51.74
CA ILE A 143 5.22 -3.90 52.19
C ILE A 143 6.20 -4.81 52.97
N GLU A 144 5.91 -5.07 54.23
CA GLU A 144 6.79 -5.88 55.09
C GLU A 144 6.55 -7.38 54.90
N ASP A 145 5.34 -7.83 54.54
CA ASP A 145 4.95 -9.25 54.39
C ASP A 145 4.22 -9.53 53.05
N GLY A 146 4.63 -8.91 51.97
CA GLY A 146 4.00 -9.08 50.65
C GLY A 146 4.76 -10.02 49.75
N GLU A 147 4.03 -10.92 49.11
CA GLU A 147 4.54 -11.75 48.01
C GLU A 147 4.37 -11.03 46.66
N GLN A 148 5.45 -10.90 45.92
CA GLN A 148 5.42 -10.30 44.57
C GLN A 148 5.58 -11.39 43.54
N GLN A 149 4.56 -11.53 42.67
CA GLN A 149 4.65 -12.35 41.47
C GLN A 149 5.07 -11.47 40.29
N ARG A 150 6.17 -11.79 39.65
CA ARG A 150 6.69 -11.10 38.47
C ARG A 150 6.48 -11.95 37.23
N GLN A 151 6.05 -11.30 36.17
CA GLN A 151 5.95 -11.93 34.85
C GLN A 151 6.92 -11.21 33.91
N GLU A 152 7.78 -11.98 33.22
CA GLU A 152 8.60 -11.46 32.15
C GLU A 152 7.78 -11.40 30.87
N MET A 153 7.89 -10.26 30.17
CA MET A 153 7.22 -10.04 28.90
C MET A 153 8.24 -9.54 27.87
N THR A 154 8.28 -10.20 26.71
CA THR A 154 9.07 -9.74 25.59
C THR A 154 8.26 -8.74 24.78
N LEU A 155 8.78 -7.54 24.61
CA LEU A 155 8.19 -6.51 23.77
C LEU A 155 9.03 -6.37 22.51
N TYR A 156 8.33 -6.23 21.38
CA TYR A 156 8.96 -5.92 20.10
C TYR A 156 8.72 -4.45 19.78
N GLU A 157 9.79 -3.77 19.44
CA GLU A 157 9.76 -2.37 19.00
C GLU A 157 10.19 -2.30 17.54
N ARG A 158 9.56 -1.42 16.77
CA ARG A 158 10.01 -1.15 15.40
C ARG A 158 11.30 -0.35 15.46
N ALA A 159 12.40 -0.97 15.07
CA ALA A 159 13.72 -0.32 15.03
C ALA A 159 13.85 0.69 13.89
N GLY A 160 13.12 0.51 12.81
CA GLY A 160 13.16 1.40 11.67
C GLY A 160 12.32 0.93 10.48
N GLU A 161 12.27 1.75 9.45
CA GLU A 161 11.71 1.43 8.15
C GLU A 161 12.62 2.00 7.08
N SER A 162 12.82 1.25 6.02
CA SER A 162 13.56 1.70 4.85
C SER A 162 12.79 1.33 3.59
N ARG A 163 12.88 2.21 2.60
CA ARG A 163 12.36 1.96 1.24
C ARG A 163 13.52 2.03 0.29
N GLY A 164 13.61 1.05 -0.59
CA GLY A 164 14.62 0.98 -1.62
C GLY A 164 14.01 0.61 -2.96
N SER A 165 14.73 0.88 -4.03
CA SER A 165 14.42 0.41 -5.37
C SER A 165 15.64 -0.30 -5.93
N PHE A 166 15.41 -1.35 -6.68
CA PHE A 166 16.46 -2.02 -7.45
C PHE A 166 16.05 -2.07 -8.92
N ARG A 167 17.05 -2.20 -9.77
CA ARG A 167 16.83 -2.37 -11.21
C ARG A 167 17.40 -3.72 -11.62
N LEU A 168 16.53 -4.55 -12.17
CA LEU A 168 16.92 -5.78 -12.85
C LEU A 168 16.97 -5.50 -14.35
N ARG A 169 17.97 -6.05 -15.02
CA ARG A 169 18.07 -6.06 -16.48
C ARG A 169 18.43 -7.47 -16.90
N GLU A 170 17.57 -8.04 -17.73
CA GLU A 170 17.80 -9.35 -18.32
C GLU A 170 17.50 -9.29 -19.82
N GLU A 171 18.20 -10.08 -20.59
CA GLU A 171 18.04 -10.17 -22.04
C GLU A 171 17.31 -11.48 -22.35
N ILE A 172 16.15 -11.38 -22.98
CA ILE A 172 15.32 -12.52 -23.32
C ILE A 172 15.40 -12.74 -24.83
N GLU A 173 15.85 -13.92 -25.25
CA GLU A 173 15.83 -14.29 -26.64
C GLU A 173 14.41 -14.68 -27.09
N ALA A 174 13.84 -13.91 -28.01
CA ALA A 174 12.52 -14.16 -28.60
C ALA A 174 12.61 -14.14 -30.13
N PRO A 175 13.23 -15.17 -30.76
CA PRO A 175 13.61 -15.13 -32.19
C PRO A 175 12.41 -15.05 -33.15
N PHE A 176 11.20 -15.33 -32.68
CA PHE A 176 9.98 -15.27 -33.50
C PHE A 176 9.13 -14.00 -33.23
N ALA A 177 9.52 -13.18 -32.26
CA ALA A 177 8.81 -11.95 -31.95
C ALA A 177 9.32 -10.80 -32.83
N THR A 178 8.43 -10.15 -33.53
CA THR A 178 8.72 -8.93 -34.31
C THR A 178 8.51 -7.66 -33.49
N GLU A 179 7.66 -7.72 -32.48
CA GLU A 179 7.30 -6.60 -31.60
C GLU A 179 6.83 -7.13 -30.26
N VAL A 180 7.20 -6.46 -29.17
CA VAL A 180 6.67 -6.72 -27.84
C VAL A 180 5.61 -5.67 -27.55
N LEU A 181 4.35 -6.09 -27.45
CA LEU A 181 3.23 -5.21 -27.18
C LEU A 181 3.02 -4.96 -25.69
N TYR A 182 3.29 -5.97 -24.86
CA TYR A 182 3.10 -5.92 -23.42
C TYR A 182 4.10 -6.83 -22.72
N SER A 183 4.57 -6.41 -21.56
CA SER A 183 5.40 -7.25 -20.69
C SER A 183 5.03 -6.98 -19.23
N GLU A 184 4.97 -8.03 -18.43
CA GLU A 184 4.73 -7.97 -17.00
C GLU A 184 5.84 -8.72 -16.26
N VAL A 185 6.33 -8.14 -15.17
CA VAL A 185 7.37 -8.73 -14.34
C VAL A 185 6.93 -8.73 -12.88
N HIS A 186 6.92 -9.90 -12.28
CA HIS A 186 6.64 -10.08 -10.86
C HIS A 186 7.93 -10.36 -10.10
N GLY A 187 8.19 -9.53 -9.08
CA GLY A 187 9.28 -9.76 -8.13
C GLY A 187 8.76 -10.32 -6.82
N ALA A 188 9.42 -11.31 -6.27
CA ALA A 188 9.13 -11.85 -4.94
C ALA A 188 10.41 -11.87 -4.09
N LEU A 189 10.29 -11.44 -2.83
CA LEU A 189 11.36 -11.63 -1.86
C LEU A 189 11.29 -13.06 -1.30
N ARG A 190 12.42 -13.75 -1.27
CA ARG A 190 12.56 -15.09 -0.68
C ARG A 190 12.96 -15.02 0.78
N ASP A 191 13.87 -14.10 1.09
CA ASP A 191 14.37 -13.93 2.44
C ASP A 191 14.61 -12.45 2.78
N VAL A 192 14.41 -12.13 4.05
CA VAL A 192 14.67 -10.82 4.62
C VAL A 192 15.39 -11.02 5.93
N SER A 193 16.66 -10.69 5.99
CA SER A 193 17.48 -10.90 7.17
C SER A 193 18.18 -9.62 7.65
N PRO A 194 18.37 -9.42 8.97
CA PRO A 194 19.15 -8.33 9.48
C PRO A 194 20.63 -8.53 9.13
N GLY A 195 21.24 -7.54 8.49
CA GLY A 195 22.66 -7.49 8.21
C GLY A 195 23.38 -6.60 9.23
N LYS A 196 24.71 -6.56 9.12
CA LYS A 196 25.56 -5.80 10.05
C LYS A 196 25.30 -4.29 9.97
N ASP A 197 25.02 -3.78 8.79
CA ASP A 197 24.84 -2.35 8.50
C ASP A 197 23.46 -2.03 7.89
N GLY A 198 22.49 -2.98 7.97
CA GLY A 198 21.17 -2.80 7.38
C GLY A 198 20.37 -4.10 7.25
N ILE A 199 19.47 -4.13 6.29
CA ILE A 199 18.62 -5.28 5.98
C ILE A 199 19.10 -5.89 4.67
N CYS A 200 19.37 -7.19 4.66
CA CYS A 200 19.65 -7.96 3.44
C CYS A 200 18.34 -8.50 2.86
N LEU A 201 18.15 -8.30 1.56
CA LEU A 201 17.01 -8.80 0.81
C LEU A 201 17.53 -9.82 -0.22
N GLU A 202 16.92 -10.99 -0.26
CA GLU A 202 17.18 -12.03 -1.25
C GLU A 202 15.88 -12.32 -2.01
N GLY A 203 15.95 -12.35 -3.36
CA GLY A 203 14.82 -12.55 -4.24
C GLY A 203 15.09 -13.52 -5.39
#